data_53775a2aee18063dd38c478c888a1ff5
#
_entry.id   53775a2aee18063dd38c478c888a1ff5
#
_cell.length_a   1.000
_cell.length_b   1.000
_cell.length_c   1.000
_cell.angle_alpha   90.00
_cell.angle_beta   90.00
_cell.angle_gamma   90.00
#
_symmetry.space_group_name_H-M   'P 1'
#
loop_
_entity.id
_entity.type
_entity.pdbx_description
1 polymer ?
#
loop_
_entity_poly.entity_id
_entity_poly.type
_entity_poly.pdbx_seq_one_letter_code
_entity_poly.pdbx_strand_id
1 'polypeptide(L)'
;MKIFSDELKNTMNAKGENLKNKKGCLKTIKNIFVIGFTILCIITLIGMLADKSNADRLKDSYLNNYPSMTVGEALDNVFTNSEWSDYEENGAQFVNYEANYNEHYVRVVFIVYDNDNFNTVGLYIDGYDYSYDIIDFMNTIYYNPQLLKGSNDIQNLY
;
A
#
# COMPACT_ATOMS: atom_id res chain seq x y z
N MET A 1 -28.41 38.50 63.38
CA MET A 1 -29.01 37.30 62.76
C MET A 1 -29.17 37.36 61.24
N LYS A 2 -29.01 38.54 60.58
CA LYS A 2 -29.09 38.69 59.10
C LYS A 2 -27.80 38.33 58.37
N ILE A 3 -26.63 38.56 58.96
CA ILE A 3 -25.31 38.37 58.30
C ILE A 3 -25.01 36.93 57.95
N PHE A 4 -25.47 35.95 58.80
CA PHE A 4 -25.23 34.52 58.59
C PHE A 4 -26.03 33.92 57.42
N SER A 5 -27.16 34.53 57.08
CA SER A 5 -28.04 34.12 55.97
C SER A 5 -27.49 34.49 54.61
N ASP A 6 -26.76 35.59 54.51
CA ASP A 6 -26.23 36.10 53.22
C ASP A 6 -24.93 35.37 52.82
N GLU A 7 -24.09 35.00 53.77
CA GLU A 7 -22.92 34.17 53.53
C GLU A 7 -23.27 32.74 53.03
N LEU A 8 -24.32 32.16 53.62
CA LEU A 8 -24.78 30.82 53.19
C LEU A 8 -25.37 30.85 51.76
N LYS A 9 -26.08 31.92 51.39
CA LYS A 9 -26.60 32.09 50.02
C LYS A 9 -25.50 32.28 49.01
N ASN A 10 -24.46 33.06 49.33
CA ASN A 10 -23.32 33.28 48.45
C ASN A 10 -22.51 31.98 48.23
N THR A 11 -22.32 31.16 49.24
CA THR A 11 -21.61 29.87 49.12
C THR A 11 -22.41 28.85 48.33
N MET A 12 -23.73 28.83 48.43
CA MET A 12 -24.58 27.95 47.62
C MET A 12 -24.61 28.35 46.14
N ASN A 13 -24.66 29.67 45.88
CA ASN A 13 -24.62 30.17 44.48
C ASN A 13 -23.27 29.87 43.79
N ALA A 14 -22.15 30.09 44.47
CA ALA A 14 -20.83 29.77 43.97
C ALA A 14 -20.63 28.26 43.66
N LYS A 15 -21.23 27.39 44.50
CA LYS A 15 -21.21 25.95 44.31
C LYS A 15 -22.09 25.50 43.12
N GLY A 16 -23.21 26.22 42.89
CA GLY A 16 -24.14 25.96 41.78
C GLY A 16 -23.54 26.37 40.42
N GLU A 17 -22.79 27.49 40.35
CA GLU A 17 -22.10 27.92 39.13
C GLU A 17 -20.95 27.01 38.76
N ASN A 18 -20.16 26.51 39.71
CA ASN A 18 -19.09 25.54 39.48
C ASN A 18 -19.59 24.18 38.95
N LEU A 19 -20.76 23.73 39.38
CA LEU A 19 -21.40 22.52 38.86
C LEU A 19 -21.97 22.68 37.45
N LYS A 20 -22.50 23.87 37.10
CA LYS A 20 -22.96 24.17 35.75
C LYS A 20 -21.80 24.24 34.75
N ASN A 21 -20.67 24.84 35.12
CA ASN A 21 -19.48 24.92 34.29
C ASN A 21 -18.85 23.53 34.05
N LYS A 22 -18.79 22.64 35.06
CA LYS A 22 -18.32 21.25 34.88
C LYS A 22 -19.20 20.44 33.93
N LYS A 23 -20.53 20.63 33.97
CA LYS A 23 -21.44 19.93 33.04
C LYS A 23 -21.32 20.46 31.61
N GLY A 24 -21.05 21.75 31.41
CA GLY A 24 -20.78 22.34 30.08
C GLY A 24 -19.48 21.80 29.48
N CYS A 25 -18.40 21.75 30.25
CA CYS A 25 -17.11 21.28 29.82
C CYS A 25 -17.16 19.77 29.42
N LEU A 26 -17.85 18.94 30.20
CA LEU A 26 -18.02 17.51 29.89
C LEU A 26 -18.79 17.27 28.58
N LYS A 27 -19.81 18.10 28.31
CA LYS A 27 -20.61 18.03 27.09
C LYS A 27 -19.80 18.42 25.85
N THR A 28 -18.92 19.43 25.98
CA THR A 28 -18.03 19.86 24.92
C THR A 28 -16.96 18.81 24.59
N ILE A 29 -16.35 18.19 25.62
CA ILE A 29 -15.37 17.11 25.45
C ILE A 29 -16.02 15.90 24.76
N LYS A 30 -17.24 15.52 25.16
CA LYS A 30 -17.97 14.42 24.53
C LYS A 30 -18.25 14.69 23.06
N ASN A 31 -18.62 15.91 22.69
CA ASN A 31 -18.86 16.29 21.30
C ASN A 31 -17.58 16.26 20.46
N ILE A 32 -16.44 16.72 20.99
CA ILE A 32 -15.15 16.67 20.32
C ILE A 32 -14.72 15.21 20.07
N PHE A 33 -14.95 14.33 21.02
CA PHE A 33 -14.65 12.91 20.91
C PHE A 33 -15.51 12.23 19.82
N VAL A 34 -16.80 12.54 19.76
CA VAL A 34 -17.71 11.99 18.73
C VAL A 34 -17.29 12.48 17.35
N ILE A 35 -16.99 13.76 17.19
CA ILE A 35 -16.54 14.35 15.91
C ILE A 35 -15.22 13.71 15.48
N GLY A 36 -14.23 13.60 16.37
CA GLY A 36 -12.95 12.98 16.08
C GLY A 36 -13.08 11.50 15.65
N PHE A 37 -13.92 10.74 16.36
CA PHE A 37 -14.20 9.35 16.01
C PHE A 37 -14.91 9.21 14.65
N THR A 38 -15.85 10.11 14.35
CA THR A 38 -16.56 10.11 13.06
C THR A 38 -15.61 10.40 11.90
N ILE A 39 -14.69 11.36 12.05
CA ILE A 39 -13.67 11.68 11.05
C ILE A 39 -12.73 10.49 10.84
N LEU A 40 -12.31 9.84 11.90
CA LEU A 40 -11.47 8.64 11.82
C LEU A 40 -12.17 7.50 11.06
N CYS A 41 -13.45 7.24 11.34
CA CYS A 41 -14.25 6.25 10.63
C CYS A 41 -14.41 6.58 9.13
N ILE A 42 -14.58 7.87 8.78
CA ILE A 42 -14.67 8.29 7.37
C ILE A 42 -13.34 8.05 6.65
N ILE A 43 -12.21 8.39 7.27
CA ILE A 43 -10.87 8.19 6.68
C ILE A 43 -10.61 6.69 6.45
N THR A 44 -10.98 5.83 7.40
CA THR A 44 -10.82 4.37 7.23
C THR A 44 -11.73 3.81 6.16
N LEU A 45 -12.96 4.30 6.03
CA LEU A 45 -13.88 3.89 4.96
C LEU A 45 -13.39 4.34 3.58
N ILE A 46 -12.85 5.55 3.44
CA ILE A 46 -12.27 6.04 2.17
C ILE A 46 -11.05 5.21 1.80
N GLY A 47 -10.19 4.85 2.77
CA GLY A 47 -9.05 3.97 2.52
C GLY A 47 -9.44 2.55 2.08
N MET A 48 -10.58 2.04 2.54
CA MET A 48 -11.11 0.73 2.11
C MET A 48 -11.78 0.75 0.73
N LEU A 49 -12.20 1.93 0.27
CA LEU A 49 -12.83 2.13 -1.05
C LEU A 49 -11.83 2.61 -2.11
N ALA A 50 -10.57 2.85 -1.74
CA ALA A 50 -9.53 3.15 -2.71
C ALA A 50 -9.32 1.91 -3.58
N ASP A 51 -9.60 2.03 -4.87
CA ASP A 51 -9.28 0.99 -5.84
C ASP A 51 -7.78 0.66 -5.74
N LYS A 52 -7.47 -0.65 -5.68
CA LYS A 52 -6.08 -1.09 -5.71
C LYS A 52 -5.41 -0.57 -7.00
N SER A 53 -4.17 -0.13 -6.89
CA SER A 53 -3.36 0.19 -8.06
C SER A 53 -3.19 -1.04 -8.95
N ASN A 54 -2.87 -0.85 -10.23
CA ASN A 54 -2.58 -1.98 -11.10
C ASN A 54 -1.37 -2.78 -10.61
N ALA A 55 -0.38 -2.11 -10.02
CA ALA A 55 0.76 -2.74 -9.37
C ALA A 55 0.35 -3.66 -8.22
N ASP A 56 -0.54 -3.20 -7.32
CA ASP A 56 -1.04 -4.03 -6.21
C ASP A 56 -1.87 -5.22 -6.72
N ARG A 57 -2.67 -5.01 -7.75
CA ARG A 57 -3.48 -6.08 -8.37
C ARG A 57 -2.60 -7.12 -9.05
N LEU A 58 -1.59 -6.69 -9.83
CA LEU A 58 -0.63 -7.58 -10.47
C LEU A 58 0.16 -8.38 -9.44
N LYS A 59 0.65 -7.73 -8.40
CA LYS A 59 1.42 -8.38 -7.33
C LYS A 59 0.66 -9.56 -6.70
N ASP A 60 -0.65 -9.39 -6.49
CA ASP A 60 -1.53 -10.41 -5.92
C ASP A 60 -2.09 -11.39 -6.96
N SER A 61 -1.82 -11.20 -8.25
CA SER A 61 -2.38 -12.02 -9.34
C SER A 61 -1.50 -13.20 -9.70
N TYR A 62 -2.11 -14.15 -10.42
CA TYR A 62 -1.43 -15.27 -11.06
C TYR A 62 -1.38 -15.01 -12.57
N LEU A 63 -0.22 -15.20 -13.19
CA LEU A 63 -0.16 -15.19 -14.66
C LEU A 63 -0.72 -16.51 -15.20
N ASN A 64 -1.41 -16.45 -16.34
CA ASN A 64 -2.10 -17.61 -16.93
C ASN A 64 -1.20 -18.84 -17.12
N ASN A 65 0.08 -18.60 -17.47
CA ASN A 65 1.06 -19.67 -17.69
C ASN A 65 1.77 -20.12 -16.40
N TYR A 66 1.54 -19.43 -15.26
CA TYR A 66 2.27 -19.63 -14.01
C TYR A 66 1.32 -19.65 -12.80
N PRO A 67 0.45 -20.68 -12.67
CA PRO A 67 -0.59 -20.71 -11.63
C PRO A 67 -0.09 -21.13 -10.24
N SER A 68 1.20 -21.40 -10.07
CA SER A 68 1.73 -21.98 -8.83
C SER A 68 1.95 -20.97 -7.70
N MET A 69 2.19 -19.71 -8.05
CA MET A 69 2.41 -18.61 -7.10
C MET A 69 2.04 -17.27 -7.74
N THR A 70 1.85 -16.24 -6.93
CA THR A 70 1.57 -14.89 -7.43
C THR A 70 2.80 -14.27 -8.08
N VAL A 71 2.58 -13.21 -8.88
CA VAL A 71 3.68 -12.48 -9.53
C VAL A 71 4.61 -11.87 -8.48
N GLY A 72 4.03 -11.30 -7.41
CA GLY A 72 4.80 -10.74 -6.32
C GLY A 72 5.66 -11.79 -5.62
N GLU A 73 5.08 -12.94 -5.25
CA GLU A 73 5.83 -14.03 -4.62
C GLU A 73 6.97 -14.54 -5.49
N ALA A 74 6.73 -14.70 -6.79
CA ALA A 74 7.73 -15.20 -7.72
C ALA A 74 8.94 -14.27 -7.83
N LEU A 75 8.69 -12.98 -8.03
CA LEU A 75 9.73 -11.96 -8.19
C LEU A 75 10.44 -11.66 -6.87
N ASP A 76 9.71 -11.44 -5.78
CA ASP A 76 10.28 -11.09 -4.47
C ASP A 76 11.09 -12.26 -3.85
N ASN A 77 10.88 -13.50 -4.29
CA ASN A 77 11.70 -14.63 -3.90
C ASN A 77 13.11 -14.61 -4.52
N VAL A 78 13.31 -13.88 -5.59
CA VAL A 78 14.58 -13.85 -6.36
C VAL A 78 15.32 -12.53 -6.17
N PHE A 79 14.59 -11.43 -6.21
CA PHE A 79 15.14 -10.07 -6.23
C PHE A 79 15.06 -9.37 -4.88
N THR A 80 15.86 -8.34 -4.70
CA THR A 80 15.89 -7.50 -3.50
C THR A 80 15.63 -6.04 -3.84
N ASN A 81 15.21 -5.25 -2.84
CA ASN A 81 14.92 -3.82 -3.00
C ASN A 81 13.94 -3.54 -4.14
N SER A 82 12.86 -4.31 -4.18
CA SER A 82 11.86 -4.22 -5.24
C SER A 82 10.97 -2.99 -5.08
N GLU A 83 10.69 -2.33 -6.21
CA GLU A 83 9.72 -1.24 -6.33
C GLU A 83 8.71 -1.57 -7.42
N TRP A 84 7.45 -1.22 -7.17
CA TRP A 84 6.35 -1.40 -8.10
C TRP A 84 5.76 -0.04 -8.44
N SER A 85 5.53 0.24 -9.72
CA SER A 85 4.94 1.50 -10.14
C SER A 85 4.03 1.33 -11.35
N ASP A 86 2.94 2.11 -11.36
CA ASP A 86 2.01 2.19 -12.50
C ASP A 86 2.40 3.34 -13.40
N TYR A 87 2.26 3.16 -14.72
CA TYR A 87 2.34 4.27 -15.65
C TYR A 87 1.42 4.04 -16.86
N GLU A 88 1.14 5.11 -17.58
CA GLU A 88 0.36 5.10 -18.82
C GLU A 88 1.20 5.62 -19.97
N GLU A 89 1.18 4.92 -21.08
CA GLU A 89 1.83 5.34 -22.32
C GLU A 89 0.92 5.03 -23.52
N ASN A 90 0.68 6.05 -24.35
CA ASN A 90 -0.17 5.94 -25.57
C ASN A 90 -1.57 5.34 -25.31
N GLY A 91 -2.15 5.59 -24.12
CA GLY A 91 -3.46 5.09 -23.73
C GLY A 91 -3.45 3.63 -23.24
N ALA A 92 -2.30 2.98 -23.16
CA ALA A 92 -2.13 1.68 -22.55
C ALA A 92 -1.58 1.82 -21.12
N GLN A 93 -2.08 0.98 -20.22
CA GLN A 93 -1.67 0.93 -18.82
C GLN A 93 -0.56 -0.11 -18.64
N PHE A 94 0.47 0.26 -17.90
CA PHE A 94 1.62 -0.60 -17.61
C PHE A 94 1.93 -0.63 -16.13
N VAL A 95 2.59 -1.70 -15.72
CA VAL A 95 3.20 -1.84 -14.39
C VAL A 95 4.70 -2.12 -14.59
N ASN A 96 5.54 -1.35 -13.94
CA ASN A 96 6.96 -1.64 -13.79
C ASN A 96 7.21 -2.38 -12.47
N TYR A 97 8.01 -3.40 -12.56
CA TYR A 97 8.73 -3.98 -11.44
C TYR A 97 10.21 -3.66 -11.61
N GLU A 98 10.80 -3.02 -10.62
CA GLU A 98 12.20 -2.62 -10.60
C GLU A 98 12.86 -3.20 -9.36
N ALA A 99 14.01 -3.85 -9.50
CA ALA A 99 14.68 -4.52 -8.39
C ALA A 99 16.17 -4.69 -8.65
N ASN A 100 16.89 -5.14 -7.62
CA ASN A 100 18.28 -5.49 -7.72
C ASN A 100 18.49 -7.00 -7.64
N TYR A 101 19.42 -7.51 -8.44
CA TYR A 101 19.94 -8.85 -8.37
C TYR A 101 21.46 -8.80 -8.35
N ASN A 102 22.09 -9.12 -7.21
CA ASN A 102 23.50 -8.87 -6.98
C ASN A 102 23.86 -7.38 -7.27
N GLU A 103 24.69 -7.12 -8.28
CA GLU A 103 25.11 -5.78 -8.69
C GLU A 103 24.31 -5.25 -9.90
N HIS A 104 23.35 -6.03 -10.43
CA HIS A 104 22.55 -5.70 -11.60
C HIS A 104 21.21 -5.08 -11.23
N TYR A 105 20.80 -4.08 -12.02
CA TYR A 105 19.46 -3.50 -11.96
C TYR A 105 18.56 -4.20 -12.97
N VAL A 106 17.44 -4.73 -12.49
CA VAL A 106 16.47 -5.47 -13.32
C VAL A 106 15.16 -4.72 -13.34
N ARG A 107 14.59 -4.53 -14.52
CA ARG A 107 13.25 -3.98 -14.72
C ARG A 107 12.43 -4.93 -15.58
N VAL A 108 11.27 -5.33 -15.04
CA VAL A 108 10.26 -6.12 -15.76
C VAL A 108 9.04 -5.24 -16.02
N VAL A 109 8.56 -5.22 -17.26
CA VAL A 109 7.41 -4.43 -17.66
C VAL A 109 6.23 -5.34 -17.97
N PHE A 110 5.09 -5.02 -17.38
CA PHE A 110 3.82 -5.71 -17.63
C PHE A 110 2.85 -4.74 -18.28
N ILE A 111 2.10 -5.20 -19.27
CA ILE A 111 0.94 -4.48 -19.80
C ILE A 111 -0.32 -4.95 -19.10
N VAL A 112 -1.22 -4.01 -18.83
CA VAL A 112 -2.51 -4.24 -18.19
C VAL A 112 -3.59 -4.21 -19.27
N TYR A 113 -4.33 -5.30 -19.37
CA TYR A 113 -5.52 -5.37 -20.22
C TYR A 113 -6.79 -5.20 -19.40
N ASP A 114 -7.91 -4.98 -20.07
CA ASP A 114 -9.21 -4.98 -19.42
C ASP A 114 -9.45 -6.31 -18.66
N ASN A 115 -10.15 -6.23 -17.53
CA ASN A 115 -10.53 -7.39 -16.69
C ASN A 115 -9.38 -8.05 -15.91
N ASP A 116 -8.42 -7.27 -15.43
CA ASP A 116 -7.32 -7.76 -14.57
C ASP A 116 -6.39 -8.80 -15.22
N ASN A 117 -6.31 -8.79 -16.54
CA ASN A 117 -5.35 -9.58 -17.26
C ASN A 117 -4.04 -8.81 -17.43
N PHE A 118 -2.94 -9.47 -17.16
CA PHE A 118 -1.60 -8.93 -17.28
C PHE A 118 -0.76 -9.82 -18.20
N ASN A 119 0.14 -9.18 -18.97
CA ASN A 119 1.14 -9.90 -19.75
C ASN A 119 2.50 -9.25 -19.54
N THR A 120 3.55 -10.06 -19.50
CA THR A 120 4.93 -9.57 -19.46
C THR A 120 5.34 -9.13 -20.87
N VAL A 121 5.84 -7.92 -21.03
CA VAL A 121 6.15 -7.33 -22.35
C VAL A 121 7.55 -6.75 -22.45
N GLY A 122 8.25 -6.57 -21.33
CA GLY A 122 9.60 -6.00 -21.33
C GLY A 122 10.47 -6.57 -20.21
N LEU A 123 11.74 -6.84 -20.54
CA LEU A 123 12.80 -7.19 -19.60
C LEU A 123 14.02 -6.32 -19.92
N TYR A 124 14.50 -5.60 -18.91
CA TYR A 124 15.70 -4.77 -19.02
C TYR A 124 16.66 -5.10 -17.89
N ILE A 125 17.93 -5.28 -18.22
CA ILE A 125 19.01 -5.53 -17.26
C ILE A 125 20.09 -4.48 -17.50
N ASP A 126 20.40 -3.68 -16.48
CA ASP A 126 21.34 -2.55 -16.56
C ASP A 126 21.02 -1.57 -17.71
N GLY A 127 19.73 -1.46 -18.05
CA GLY A 127 19.23 -0.62 -19.13
C GLY A 127 19.29 -1.23 -20.55
N TYR A 128 19.82 -2.43 -20.71
CA TYR A 128 19.80 -3.16 -21.98
C TYR A 128 18.50 -3.95 -22.11
N ASP A 129 17.96 -4.01 -23.32
CA ASP A 129 16.69 -4.69 -23.65
C ASP A 129 16.91 -6.18 -23.92
N TYR A 130 16.28 -7.03 -23.09
CA TYR A 130 16.25 -8.50 -23.20
C TYR A 130 14.82 -9.02 -23.36
N SER A 131 13.91 -8.20 -23.87
CA SER A 131 12.48 -8.54 -23.92
C SER A 131 12.17 -9.78 -24.78
N TYR A 132 13.03 -10.16 -25.70
CA TYR A 132 12.90 -11.39 -26.49
C TYR A 132 13.16 -12.67 -25.66
N ASP A 133 13.88 -12.57 -24.53
CA ASP A 133 14.17 -13.69 -23.62
C ASP A 133 13.20 -13.75 -22.44
N ILE A 134 12.18 -12.91 -22.43
CA ILE A 134 11.29 -12.71 -21.28
C ILE A 134 10.56 -13.98 -20.85
N ILE A 135 10.24 -14.87 -21.82
CA ILE A 135 9.57 -16.13 -21.53
C ILE A 135 10.50 -17.07 -20.75
N ASP A 136 11.77 -17.16 -21.16
CA ASP A 136 12.76 -18.00 -20.50
C ASP A 136 13.12 -17.44 -19.12
N PHE A 137 13.20 -16.12 -19.01
CA PHE A 137 13.36 -15.42 -17.74
C PHE A 137 12.22 -15.73 -16.76
N MET A 138 10.97 -15.60 -17.19
CA MET A 138 9.81 -15.89 -16.35
C MET A 138 9.74 -17.38 -15.97
N ASN A 139 10.04 -18.28 -16.91
CA ASN A 139 10.16 -19.72 -16.64
C ASN A 139 11.20 -19.99 -15.55
N THR A 140 12.33 -19.33 -15.60
CA THR A 140 13.41 -19.48 -14.62
C THR A 140 12.95 -19.01 -13.23
N ILE A 141 12.30 -17.86 -13.15
CA ILE A 141 11.79 -17.32 -11.89
C ILE A 141 10.75 -18.24 -11.25
N TYR A 142 9.81 -18.74 -12.03
CA TYR A 142 8.70 -19.53 -11.50
C TYR A 142 9.05 -20.98 -11.21
N TYR A 143 9.89 -21.61 -12.04
CA TYR A 143 10.14 -23.04 -11.95
C TYR A 143 11.54 -23.40 -11.46
N ASN A 144 12.52 -22.52 -11.67
CA ASN A 144 13.92 -22.79 -11.36
C ASN A 144 14.64 -21.61 -10.68
N PRO A 145 14.07 -20.97 -9.65
CA PRO A 145 14.67 -19.77 -9.04
C PRO A 145 16.08 -20.02 -8.48
N GLN A 146 16.44 -21.28 -8.23
CA GLN A 146 17.76 -21.64 -7.75
C GLN A 146 18.87 -21.45 -8.81
N LEU A 147 18.52 -21.48 -10.10
CA LEU A 147 19.48 -21.16 -11.17
C LEU A 147 19.95 -19.71 -11.07
N LEU A 148 19.02 -18.79 -10.81
CA LEU A 148 19.36 -17.40 -10.56
C LEU A 148 20.19 -17.27 -9.28
N LYS A 149 19.76 -17.86 -8.17
CA LYS A 149 20.46 -17.76 -6.88
C LYS A 149 21.90 -18.32 -6.89
N GLY A 150 22.23 -19.21 -7.82
CA GLY A 150 23.56 -19.79 -7.99
C GLY A 150 24.47 -19.06 -8.98
N SER A 151 23.93 -18.13 -9.77
CA SER A 151 24.67 -17.38 -10.78
C SER A 151 25.06 -16.01 -10.23
N ASN A 152 26.32 -15.65 -10.40
CA ASN A 152 26.80 -14.30 -10.10
C ASN A 152 26.53 -13.31 -11.24
N ASP A 153 26.11 -13.80 -12.39
CA ASP A 153 25.89 -13.00 -13.60
C ASP A 153 24.59 -13.43 -14.28
N ILE A 154 23.57 -12.60 -14.13
CA ILE A 154 22.25 -12.82 -14.70
C ILE A 154 22.28 -12.83 -16.24
N GLN A 155 23.24 -12.12 -16.87
CA GLN A 155 23.35 -12.02 -18.32
C GLN A 155 23.85 -13.32 -18.96
N ASN A 156 24.50 -14.20 -18.21
CA ASN A 156 24.96 -15.50 -18.70
C ASN A 156 23.89 -16.59 -18.65
N LEU A 157 22.67 -16.27 -18.26
CA LEU A 157 21.55 -17.20 -18.18
C LEU A 157 20.69 -17.20 -19.45
N TYR A 158 20.91 -16.22 -20.37
CA TYR A 158 20.11 -15.99 -21.57
C TYR A 158 20.96 -15.77 -22.82
#